data_91a791808d0aaf0d2873cebefb076c83
#
_entry.id   91a791808d0aaf0d2873cebefb076c83
#
_cell.length_a   1.000
_cell.length_b   1.000
_cell.length_c   1.000
_cell.angle_alpha   90.00
_cell.angle_beta   90.00
_cell.angle_gamma   90.00
#
_symmetry.space_group_name_H-M   'P 1'
#
loop_
_entity.id
_entity.type
_entity.pdbx_description
1 polymer ?
#
loop_
_entity_poly.entity_id
_entity_poly.type
_entity_poly.pdbx_seq_one_letter_code
_entity_poly.pdbx_strand_id
1 'polypeptide(L)'
;MYFTSAYRALIGSCVAGQGDVMVGAAILIARANGLSEKTFREQLIKMVINNETTYGLGVAAATLGEKHPSGAWIPDALLANVNKVHVATLPYETKVLCEDIAGGIGETGCMPSWKDFQNEEYENY
;
A
#
# COMPACT_ATOMS: atom_id res chain seq x y z
N MET A 1 -19.45 14.75 12.14
CA MET A 1 -18.65 14.94 10.92
C MET A 1 -17.14 14.94 11.19
N TYR A 2 -16.65 15.63 12.21
CA TYR A 2 -15.20 15.73 12.54
C TYR A 2 -14.53 14.39 12.86
N PHE A 3 -15.19 13.51 13.61
CA PHE A 3 -14.62 12.21 14.01
C PHE A 3 -14.27 11.31 12.82
N THR A 4 -15.15 11.27 11.81
CA THR A 4 -14.91 10.47 10.61
C THR A 4 -13.79 11.02 9.72
N SER A 5 -13.59 12.34 9.69
CA SER A 5 -12.49 12.97 8.94
C SER A 5 -11.14 12.66 9.56
N ALA A 6 -11.04 12.69 10.91
CA ALA A 6 -9.81 12.32 11.60
C ALA A 6 -9.38 10.87 11.28
N TYR A 7 -10.33 9.95 11.30
CA TYR A 7 -10.08 8.55 10.97
C TYR A 7 -9.64 8.34 9.51
N ARG A 8 -10.23 9.09 8.59
CA ARG A 8 -9.90 9.02 7.16
C ARG A 8 -8.50 9.54 6.83
N ALA A 9 -7.98 10.51 7.58
CA ALA A 9 -6.61 10.98 7.41
C ALA A 9 -5.57 9.89 7.74
N LEU A 10 -5.80 9.10 8.80
CA LEU A 10 -4.88 8.03 9.21
C LEU A 10 -4.88 6.81 8.28
N ILE A 11 -5.99 6.55 7.60
CA ILE A 11 -6.12 5.40 6.69
C ILE A 11 -5.05 5.43 5.58
N GLY A 12 -4.72 6.60 5.03
CA GLY A 12 -3.70 6.73 3.99
C GLY A 12 -2.34 6.22 4.42
N SER A 13 -1.91 6.56 5.63
CA SER A 13 -0.61 6.13 6.15
C SER A 13 -0.55 4.62 6.40
N CYS A 14 -1.63 4.02 6.93
CA CYS A 14 -1.70 2.57 7.14
C CYS A 14 -1.65 1.79 5.82
N VAL A 15 -2.39 2.26 4.82
CA VAL A 15 -2.47 1.59 3.51
C VAL A 15 -1.17 1.78 2.73
N ALA A 16 -0.48 2.91 2.88
CA ALA A 16 0.83 3.13 2.31
C ALA A 16 1.87 2.12 2.83
N GLY A 17 1.86 1.80 4.13
CA GLY A 17 2.71 0.74 4.68
C GLY A 17 2.47 -0.64 4.05
N GLN A 18 1.21 -0.97 3.73
CA GLN A 18 0.90 -2.18 2.97
C GLN A 18 1.42 -2.12 1.53
N GLY A 19 1.36 -0.95 0.90
CA GLY A 19 1.90 -0.72 -0.43
C GLY A 19 3.42 -0.93 -0.49
N ASP A 20 4.16 -0.48 0.52
CA ASP A 20 5.61 -0.71 0.62
C ASP A 20 5.94 -2.21 0.67
N VAL A 21 5.18 -2.98 1.42
CA VAL A 21 5.33 -4.45 1.46
C VAL A 21 5.07 -5.06 0.08
N MET A 22 4.04 -4.62 -0.65
CA MET A 22 3.75 -5.11 -1.99
C MET A 22 4.85 -4.77 -2.99
N VAL A 23 5.40 -3.55 -2.94
CA VAL A 23 6.55 -3.15 -3.79
C VAL A 23 7.77 -4.02 -3.49
N GLY A 24 8.08 -4.22 -2.22
CA GLY A 24 9.17 -5.09 -1.80
C GLY A 24 9.00 -6.53 -2.26
N ALA A 25 7.80 -7.10 -2.07
CA ALA A 25 7.46 -8.45 -2.51
C ALA A 25 7.58 -8.60 -4.04
N ALA A 26 7.08 -7.64 -4.81
CA ALA A 26 7.20 -7.66 -6.27
C ALA A 26 8.66 -7.69 -6.75
N ILE A 27 9.54 -6.91 -6.11
CA ILE A 27 10.97 -6.90 -6.42
C ILE A 27 11.62 -8.26 -6.07
N LEU A 28 11.30 -8.82 -4.91
CA LEU A 28 11.84 -10.10 -4.48
C LEU A 28 11.39 -11.24 -5.39
N ILE A 29 10.12 -11.27 -5.78
CA ILE A 29 9.58 -12.27 -6.69
C ILE A 29 10.25 -12.18 -8.07
N ALA A 30 10.40 -10.97 -8.62
CA ALA A 30 11.10 -10.77 -9.88
C ALA A 30 12.53 -11.33 -9.82
N ARG A 31 13.27 -11.02 -8.78
CA ARG A 31 14.64 -11.53 -8.55
C ARG A 31 14.68 -13.04 -8.39
N ALA A 32 13.76 -13.64 -7.62
CA ALA A 32 13.67 -15.07 -7.43
C ALA A 32 13.43 -15.84 -8.75
N ASN A 33 12.74 -15.20 -9.71
CA ASN A 33 12.56 -15.73 -11.05
C ASN A 33 13.71 -15.40 -12.03
N GLY A 34 14.83 -14.88 -11.54
CA GLY A 34 16.00 -14.52 -12.37
C GLY A 34 15.79 -13.28 -13.25
N LEU A 35 14.75 -12.50 -12.97
CA LEU A 35 14.45 -11.27 -13.69
C LEU A 35 15.00 -10.05 -12.94
N SER A 36 15.47 -9.07 -13.70
CA SER A 36 15.86 -7.80 -13.08
C SER A 36 14.63 -6.91 -12.86
N GLU A 37 14.69 -6.04 -11.86
CA GLU A 37 13.66 -5.03 -11.61
C GLU A 37 13.44 -4.09 -12.81
N LYS A 38 14.38 -4.02 -13.76
CA LYS A 38 14.24 -3.25 -15.01
C LYS A 38 13.16 -3.80 -15.92
N THR A 39 12.89 -5.11 -15.85
CA THR A 39 11.85 -5.78 -16.63
C THR A 39 10.46 -5.23 -16.31
N PHE A 40 10.22 -4.90 -15.03
CA PHE A 40 8.93 -4.41 -14.54
C PHE A 40 9.00 -2.94 -14.09
N ARG A 41 9.91 -2.17 -14.69
CA ARG A 41 10.18 -0.80 -14.24
C ARG A 41 8.93 0.09 -14.22
N GLU A 42 8.11 0.02 -15.24
CA GLU A 42 6.90 0.86 -15.34
C GLU A 42 5.88 0.51 -14.28
N GLN A 43 5.64 -0.79 -14.06
CA GLN A 43 4.74 -1.28 -13.03
C GLN A 43 5.22 -0.87 -11.63
N LEU A 44 6.50 -1.08 -11.34
CA LEU A 44 7.08 -0.70 -10.05
C LEU A 44 7.01 0.81 -9.80
N ILE A 45 7.31 1.64 -10.80
CA ILE A 45 7.17 3.09 -10.69
C ILE A 45 5.72 3.46 -10.39
N LYS A 46 4.75 2.85 -11.06
CA LYS A 46 3.33 3.13 -10.83
C LYS A 46 2.89 2.71 -9.43
N MET A 47 3.35 1.56 -8.93
CA MET A 47 3.09 1.12 -7.56
C MET A 47 3.61 2.12 -6.54
N VAL A 48 4.84 2.63 -6.73
CA VAL A 48 5.43 3.65 -5.84
C VAL A 48 4.64 4.96 -5.91
N ILE A 49 4.28 5.43 -7.11
CA ILE A 49 3.46 6.65 -7.27
C ILE A 49 2.13 6.52 -6.53
N ASN A 50 1.43 5.40 -6.69
CA ASN A 50 0.16 5.14 -6.01
C ASN A 50 0.33 5.18 -4.49
N ASN A 51 1.39 4.56 -4.00
CA ASN A 51 1.69 4.48 -2.57
C ASN A 51 2.01 5.84 -1.98
N GLU A 52 2.96 6.57 -2.58
CA GLU A 52 3.35 7.91 -2.14
C GLU A 52 2.21 8.93 -2.23
N THR A 53 1.29 8.76 -3.20
CA THR A 53 0.10 9.62 -3.31
C THR A 53 -0.80 9.46 -2.09
N THR A 54 -1.09 8.23 -1.68
CA THR A 54 -1.92 7.98 -0.50
C THR A 54 -1.25 8.42 0.80
N TYR A 55 0.05 8.19 0.92
CA TYR A 55 0.85 8.63 2.07
C TYR A 55 0.88 10.16 2.17
N GLY A 56 1.26 10.83 1.08
CA GLY A 56 1.37 12.28 1.02
C GLY A 56 0.06 13.00 1.32
N LEU A 57 -1.06 12.48 0.82
CA LEU A 57 -2.40 13.02 1.14
C LEU A 57 -2.76 12.85 2.62
N GLY A 58 -2.40 11.73 3.23
CA GLY A 58 -2.60 11.51 4.67
C GLY A 58 -1.80 12.49 5.52
N VAL A 59 -0.52 12.67 5.18
CA VAL A 59 0.37 13.65 5.84
C VAL A 59 -0.14 15.08 5.66
N ALA A 60 -0.54 15.45 4.44
CA ALA A 60 -1.07 16.78 4.15
C ALA A 60 -2.36 17.05 4.94
N ALA A 61 -3.29 16.08 4.99
CA ALA A 61 -4.51 16.21 5.77
C ALA A 61 -4.22 16.43 7.27
N ALA A 62 -3.25 15.72 7.82
CA ALA A 62 -2.85 15.87 9.21
C ALA A 62 -2.15 17.22 9.46
N THR A 63 -1.29 17.66 8.54
CA THR A 63 -0.49 18.90 8.70
C THR A 63 -1.34 20.16 8.54
N LEU A 64 -2.28 20.18 7.61
CA LEU A 64 -3.14 21.32 7.31
C LEU A 64 -4.42 21.36 8.17
N GLY A 65 -4.49 20.50 9.17
CA GLY A 65 -5.56 20.50 10.15
C GLY A 65 -5.56 21.74 11.03
N GLU A 66 -6.54 21.84 11.91
CA GLU A 66 -6.72 22.95 12.83
C GLU A 66 -7.00 22.49 14.26
N LYS A 67 -6.70 23.35 15.23
CA LYS A 67 -6.97 23.08 16.64
C LYS A 67 -8.43 23.40 16.97
N HIS A 68 -9.18 22.39 17.37
CA HIS A 68 -10.53 22.53 17.86
C HIS A 68 -10.57 23.20 19.26
N PRO A 69 -11.63 23.95 19.63
CA PRO A 69 -11.78 24.56 20.97
C PRO A 69 -11.66 23.57 22.13
N SER A 70 -11.93 22.28 21.92
CA SER A 70 -11.71 21.23 22.91
C SER A 70 -10.23 20.90 23.17
N GLY A 71 -9.31 21.49 22.42
CA GLY A 71 -7.88 21.18 22.46
C GLY A 71 -7.42 20.07 21.50
N ALA A 72 -8.34 19.34 20.88
CA ALA A 72 -8.01 18.31 19.90
C ALA A 72 -7.55 18.91 18.57
N TRP A 73 -6.63 18.24 17.90
CA TRP A 73 -6.24 18.55 16.52
C TRP A 73 -7.18 17.84 15.54
N ILE A 74 -7.80 18.59 14.64
CA ILE A 74 -8.72 18.07 13.63
C ILE A 74 -8.03 18.16 12.27
N PRO A 75 -7.81 17.05 11.55
CA PRO A 75 -7.26 17.06 10.21
C PRO A 75 -8.13 17.84 9.23
N ASP A 76 -7.50 18.35 8.15
CA ASP A 76 -8.24 18.99 7.06
C ASP A 76 -9.26 18.02 6.47
N ALA A 77 -10.54 18.43 6.49
CA ALA A 77 -11.64 17.56 6.10
C ALA A 77 -11.68 17.28 4.59
N LEU A 78 -11.28 18.24 3.76
CA LEU A 78 -11.25 18.06 2.31
C LEU A 78 -10.19 17.04 1.94
N LEU A 79 -8.95 17.24 2.38
CA LEU A 79 -7.84 16.32 2.08
C LEU A 79 -8.07 14.93 2.65
N ALA A 80 -8.63 14.81 3.85
CA ALA A 80 -8.99 13.52 4.44
C ALA A 80 -10.02 12.76 3.58
N ASN A 81 -11.00 13.46 3.01
CA ASN A 81 -11.98 12.84 2.12
C ASN A 81 -11.40 12.50 0.75
N VAL A 82 -10.54 13.37 0.18
CA VAL A 82 -9.80 13.08 -1.06
C VAL A 82 -8.93 11.83 -0.86
N ASN A 83 -8.20 11.78 0.25
CA ASN A 83 -7.40 10.62 0.61
C ASN A 83 -8.24 9.33 0.68
N LYS A 84 -9.44 9.40 1.28
CA LYS A 84 -10.35 8.25 1.35
C LYS A 84 -10.76 7.74 -0.02
N VAL A 85 -10.95 8.61 -1.00
CA VAL A 85 -11.25 8.20 -2.38
C VAL A 85 -10.06 7.47 -3.00
N HIS A 86 -8.85 8.02 -2.85
CA HIS A 86 -7.63 7.39 -3.36
C HIS A 86 -7.33 6.04 -2.70
N VAL A 87 -7.49 5.93 -1.40
CA VAL A 87 -7.34 4.66 -0.66
C VAL A 87 -8.35 3.59 -1.11
N ALA A 88 -9.47 3.98 -1.68
CA ALA A 88 -10.44 3.03 -2.22
C ALA A 88 -10.07 2.50 -3.62
N THR A 89 -9.06 3.05 -4.28
CA THR A 89 -8.68 2.71 -5.67
C THR A 89 -7.21 2.35 -5.83
N LEU A 90 -6.29 3.23 -5.43
CA LEU A 90 -4.85 3.08 -5.70
C LEU A 90 -4.22 1.81 -5.09
N PRO A 91 -4.57 1.37 -3.87
CA PRO A 91 -4.04 0.12 -3.32
C PRO A 91 -4.47 -1.12 -4.08
N TYR A 92 -5.67 -1.12 -4.64
CA TYR A 92 -6.14 -2.22 -5.48
C TYR A 92 -5.36 -2.29 -6.80
N GLU A 93 -5.07 -1.15 -7.40
CA GLU A 93 -4.21 -1.08 -8.59
C GLU A 93 -2.79 -1.56 -8.26
N THR A 94 -2.23 -1.14 -7.13
CA THR A 94 -0.92 -1.60 -6.64
C THR A 94 -0.91 -3.12 -6.44
N LYS A 95 -1.99 -3.68 -5.89
CA LYS A 95 -2.15 -5.12 -5.72
C LYS A 95 -2.16 -5.85 -7.06
N VAL A 96 -2.96 -5.39 -8.02
CA VAL A 96 -3.02 -5.98 -9.37
C VAL A 96 -1.64 -5.98 -10.03
N LEU A 97 -0.92 -4.87 -9.97
CA LEU A 97 0.45 -4.79 -10.53
C LEU A 97 1.43 -5.73 -9.83
N CYS A 98 1.31 -5.92 -8.53
CA CYS A 98 2.10 -6.89 -7.78
C CYS A 98 1.79 -8.34 -8.22
N GLU A 99 0.52 -8.66 -8.41
CA GLU A 99 0.07 -9.97 -8.88
C GLU A 99 0.52 -10.25 -10.31
N ASP A 100 0.49 -9.24 -11.19
CA ASP A 100 1.02 -9.35 -12.57
C ASP A 100 2.53 -9.70 -12.56
N ILE A 101 3.31 -9.02 -11.70
CA ILE A 101 4.74 -9.29 -11.56
C ILE A 101 4.98 -10.70 -10.97
N ALA A 102 4.11 -11.15 -10.09
CA ALA A 102 4.15 -12.49 -9.51
C ALA A 102 3.65 -13.59 -10.47
N GLY A 103 3.20 -13.23 -11.68
CA GLY A 103 2.68 -14.19 -12.66
C GLY A 103 1.31 -14.75 -12.32
N GLY A 104 0.50 -14.00 -11.58
CA GLY A 104 -0.87 -14.39 -11.20
C GLY A 104 -0.94 -15.52 -10.17
N ILE A 105 0.10 -15.73 -9.39
CA ILE A 105 0.19 -16.84 -8.42
C ILE A 105 -0.95 -16.81 -7.39
N GLY A 106 -1.37 -15.61 -6.99
CA GLY A 106 -2.50 -15.41 -6.07
C GLY A 106 -3.86 -15.78 -6.68
N GLU A 107 -4.00 -15.70 -8.00
CA GLU A 107 -5.23 -15.97 -8.72
C GLU A 107 -5.33 -17.45 -9.13
N THR A 108 -4.19 -18.11 -9.33
CA THR A 108 -4.12 -19.52 -9.77
C THR A 108 -4.33 -20.52 -8.63
N GLY A 109 -4.50 -20.06 -7.41
CA GLY A 109 -4.68 -20.92 -6.24
C GLY A 109 -3.42 -21.66 -5.78
N CYS A 110 -2.27 -21.32 -6.33
CA CYS A 110 -0.96 -21.89 -5.95
C CYS A 110 -0.38 -21.21 -4.70
N MET A 111 -1.22 -20.89 -3.72
CA MET A 111 -0.77 -20.32 -2.46
C MET A 111 -0.09 -21.39 -1.60
N PRO A 112 1.07 -21.07 -0.98
CA PRO A 112 1.70 -21.98 -0.06
C PRO A 112 0.76 -22.25 1.14
N SER A 113 0.76 -23.49 1.60
CA SER A 113 -0.01 -23.89 2.78
C SER A 113 0.77 -23.53 4.07
N TRP A 114 0.08 -23.54 5.21
CA TRP A 114 0.74 -23.38 6.50
C TRP A 114 1.88 -24.39 6.73
N LYS A 115 1.76 -25.59 6.17
CA LYS A 115 2.81 -26.62 6.26
C LYS A 115 4.06 -26.27 5.47
N ASP A 116 3.90 -25.56 4.35
CA ASP A 116 5.03 -25.12 3.55
C ASP A 116 5.85 -24.06 4.30
N PHE A 117 5.18 -23.16 5.05
CA PHE A 117 5.85 -22.18 5.91
C PHE A 117 6.56 -22.80 7.14
N GLN A 118 6.24 -24.04 7.49
CA GLN A 118 6.89 -24.77 8.58
C GLN A 118 8.01 -25.70 8.10
N ASN A 119 8.28 -25.74 6.81
CA ASN A 119 9.33 -26.57 6.25
C ASN A 119 10.69 -25.85 6.42
N GLU A 120 11.60 -26.48 7.16
CA GLU A 120 12.95 -25.96 7.40
C GLU A 120 13.74 -25.65 6.11
N GLU A 121 13.41 -26.33 5.01
CA GLU A 121 14.00 -26.08 3.69
C GLU A 121 13.70 -24.64 3.18
N TYR A 122 12.60 -24.05 3.63
CA TYR A 122 12.17 -22.70 3.22
C TYR A 122 12.42 -21.62 4.29
N GLU A 123 13.05 -21.98 5.41
CA GLU A 123 13.31 -21.05 6.52
C GLU A 123 14.18 -19.84 6.14
N ASN A 124 14.93 -19.96 5.03
CA ASN A 124 15.85 -18.93 4.55
C ASN A 124 15.29 -18.10 3.36
N TYR A 125 14.03 -18.28 3.01
CA TYR A 125 13.34 -17.53 1.97
C TYR A 125 12.18 -16.73 2.57
#